data_6bbe64c86eb2a8c03bd8ba6a50b786a4
#
_entry.id   6bbe64c86eb2a8c03bd8ba6a50b786a4
#
_cell.length_a   1.000
_cell.length_b   1.000
_cell.length_c   1.000
_cell.angle_alpha   90.00
_cell.angle_beta   90.00
_cell.angle_gamma   90.00
#
_symmetry.space_group_name_H-M   'P 1'
#
loop_
_entity.id
_entity.type
_entity.pdbx_description
1 polymer ?
#
loop_
_entity_poly.entity_id
_entity_poly.type
_entity_poly.pdbx_seq_one_letter_code
_entity_poly.pdbx_strand_id
1 'polypeptide(L)'
;MPMPSAAVPLPMRAVHADPLAGTGAFLWMWRGTVYLGLLLAFALGGTAVRVAAVAAALLVPLADRSGAGRHLVHTAGLAIGLLMVPLFGVPFGHALAPHLGLPLGMLIGCLTVFVAATLAAGLTGRRLFGPLRRHRYLYVVDRSAGSLLGVAEGVFVAAALTWVLHLLGPTIYLYSERWAVTHPTAAGMLRAVDALTRGMTIEDPFGRWAAGVNPLLHVPRIRTAAAVAEVTADRETFWQAFDDGVFDDLLQEPVVQEHYQAFRGDATLRRAAKYRDLTTLLSSPQFAAALADDEFCRAVARHWPELRARATEAKIARLRELTAKLDAPARAKVNQAEQRAGEFGIRLP
;
A
#
# COMPACT_ATOMS: atom_id res chain seq x y z
N MET A 1 -25.95 83.06 29.46
CA MET A 1 -24.60 82.50 29.29
C MET A 1 -24.68 81.00 29.43
N PRO A 2 -24.42 80.19 28.40
CA PRO A 2 -24.42 78.75 28.51
C PRO A 2 -23.05 78.31 29.07
N MET A 3 -23.06 77.40 30.03
CA MET A 3 -21.84 76.79 30.61
C MET A 3 -21.22 75.83 29.59
N PRO A 4 -19.88 75.79 29.50
CA PRO A 4 -19.22 74.83 28.62
C PRO A 4 -19.38 73.43 29.20
N SER A 5 -19.83 72.53 28.31
CA SER A 5 -19.96 71.09 28.53
C SER A 5 -18.57 70.51 28.80
N ALA A 6 -18.39 69.93 30.02
CA ALA A 6 -17.17 69.20 30.35
C ALA A 6 -17.03 67.98 29.47
N ALA A 7 -16.00 67.96 28.63
CA ALA A 7 -15.63 66.80 27.82
C ALA A 7 -15.33 65.59 28.74
N VAL A 8 -16.16 64.60 28.70
CA VAL A 8 -15.91 63.30 29.35
C VAL A 8 -14.68 62.65 28.69
N PRO A 9 -13.60 62.36 29.44
CA PRO A 9 -12.43 61.71 28.85
C PRO A 9 -12.88 60.33 28.39
N LEU A 10 -12.70 60.05 27.11
CA LEU A 10 -12.90 58.70 26.51
C LEU A 10 -11.98 57.74 27.27
N PRO A 11 -12.48 56.56 27.74
CA PRO A 11 -11.66 55.60 28.38
C PRO A 11 -10.54 55.20 27.42
N MET A 12 -9.27 55.39 27.85
CA MET A 12 -8.12 54.85 27.16
C MET A 12 -8.40 53.39 26.88
N ARG A 13 -8.60 53.04 25.60
CA ARG A 13 -8.59 51.62 25.17
C ARG A 13 -7.26 51.08 25.68
N ALA A 14 -7.35 50.24 26.72
CA ALA A 14 -6.22 49.42 27.13
C ALA A 14 -5.75 48.73 25.86
N VAL A 15 -4.52 49.03 25.43
CA VAL A 15 -3.85 48.34 24.35
C VAL A 15 -3.72 46.91 24.88
N HIS A 16 -4.74 46.07 24.59
CA HIS A 16 -4.63 44.66 24.81
C HIS A 16 -3.45 44.22 23.96
N ALA A 17 -2.27 44.08 24.59
CA ALA A 17 -1.14 43.42 23.97
C ALA A 17 -1.67 42.15 23.31
N ASP A 18 -1.50 42.05 22.02
CA ASP A 18 -2.03 40.91 21.23
C ASP A 18 -1.55 39.63 21.93
N PRO A 19 -2.44 38.87 22.57
CA PRO A 19 -2.05 37.68 23.33
C PRO A 19 -1.34 36.65 22.45
N LEU A 20 -1.30 36.82 21.12
CA LEU A 20 -0.67 35.94 20.16
C LEU A 20 0.74 36.40 19.72
N ALA A 21 1.20 37.64 20.10
CA ALA A 21 2.46 38.18 19.60
C ALA A 21 3.70 37.30 19.89
N GLY A 22 3.75 36.63 21.05
CA GLY A 22 4.84 35.69 21.38
C GLY A 22 4.68 34.25 20.83
N THR A 23 3.46 33.85 20.46
CA THR A 23 3.20 32.51 19.99
C THR A 23 3.57 32.31 18.53
N GLY A 24 3.52 33.40 17.73
CA GLY A 24 3.91 33.36 16.33
C GLY A 24 5.39 32.99 16.16
N ALA A 25 6.28 33.62 16.91
CA ALA A 25 7.71 33.33 16.85
C ALA A 25 8.03 31.87 17.25
N PHE A 26 7.42 31.37 18.34
CA PHE A 26 7.60 29.99 18.76
C PHE A 26 7.15 29.00 17.68
N LEU A 27 5.98 29.19 17.09
CA LEU A 27 5.49 28.31 16.02
C LEU A 27 6.35 28.37 14.76
N TRP A 28 6.90 29.53 14.43
CA TRP A 28 7.86 29.68 13.34
C TRP A 28 9.15 28.90 13.60
N MET A 29 9.74 29.06 14.79
CA MET A 29 10.93 28.30 15.20
C MET A 29 10.65 26.80 15.20
N TRP A 30 9.53 26.38 15.78
CA TRP A 30 9.11 24.97 15.79
C TRP A 30 9.01 24.39 14.39
N ARG A 31 8.32 25.06 13.47
CA ARG A 31 8.22 24.65 12.07
C ARG A 31 9.59 24.55 11.42
N GLY A 32 10.42 25.57 11.61
CA GLY A 32 11.80 25.57 11.10
C GLY A 32 12.58 24.35 11.56
N THR A 33 12.47 23.98 12.83
CA THR A 33 13.13 22.79 13.40
C THR A 33 12.58 21.50 12.76
N VAL A 34 11.27 21.37 12.63
CA VAL A 34 10.64 20.19 11.99
C VAL A 34 11.09 20.06 10.54
N TYR A 35 11.02 21.14 9.74
CA TYR A 35 11.44 21.09 8.34
C TYR A 35 12.95 20.87 8.17
N LEU A 36 13.78 21.42 9.05
CA LEU A 36 15.21 21.13 9.03
C LEU A 36 15.48 19.65 9.33
N GLY A 37 14.77 19.07 10.31
CA GLY A 37 14.83 17.64 10.59
C GLY A 37 14.42 16.78 9.41
N LEU A 38 13.33 17.15 8.71
CA LEU A 38 12.89 16.45 7.50
C LEU A 38 13.89 16.58 6.35
N LEU A 39 14.50 17.74 6.17
CA LEU A 39 15.55 17.96 5.18
C LEU A 39 16.78 17.11 5.46
N LEU A 40 17.21 17.03 6.72
CA LEU A 40 18.32 16.17 7.13
C LEU A 40 17.97 14.68 6.92
N ALA A 41 16.77 14.27 7.31
CA ALA A 41 16.29 12.90 7.06
C ALA A 41 16.27 12.57 5.56
N PHE A 42 15.85 13.50 4.72
CA PHE A 42 15.88 13.33 3.25
C PHE A 42 17.31 13.26 2.72
N ALA A 43 18.20 14.11 3.17
CA ALA A 43 19.58 14.18 2.68
C ALA A 43 20.41 12.95 3.09
N LEU A 44 20.28 12.54 4.37
CA LEU A 44 21.12 11.50 4.97
C LEU A 44 20.45 10.11 4.99
N GLY A 45 19.14 10.05 4.84
CA GLY A 45 18.37 8.80 4.91
C GLY A 45 18.47 7.94 3.67
N GLY A 46 18.15 6.66 3.82
CA GLY A 46 17.91 5.72 2.73
C GLY A 46 16.59 5.99 2.02
N THR A 47 16.24 5.16 1.02
CA THR A 47 15.08 5.38 0.15
C THR A 47 13.76 5.46 0.92
N ALA A 48 13.50 4.57 1.86
CA ALA A 48 12.26 4.59 2.66
C ALA A 48 12.19 5.82 3.58
N VAL A 49 13.32 6.22 4.17
CA VAL A 49 13.41 7.44 4.99
C VAL A 49 13.17 8.70 4.15
N ARG A 50 13.68 8.76 2.92
CA ARG A 50 13.40 9.86 1.97
C ARG A 50 11.92 9.94 1.62
N VAL A 51 11.27 8.81 1.35
CA VAL A 51 9.83 8.75 1.10
C VAL A 51 9.05 9.22 2.34
N ALA A 52 9.45 8.80 3.54
CA ALA A 52 8.85 9.26 4.79
C ALA A 52 9.00 10.77 4.98
N ALA A 53 10.19 11.32 4.71
CA ALA A 53 10.46 12.75 4.82
C ALA A 53 9.62 13.58 3.82
N VAL A 54 9.48 13.12 2.56
CA VAL A 54 8.63 13.76 1.56
C VAL A 54 7.16 13.70 1.97
N ALA A 55 6.67 12.53 2.37
CA ALA A 55 5.28 12.37 2.83
C ALA A 55 5.00 13.26 4.06
N ALA A 56 5.91 13.29 5.04
CA ALA A 56 5.81 14.17 6.21
C ALA A 56 5.82 15.66 5.82
N ALA A 57 6.69 16.07 4.89
CA ALA A 57 6.73 17.45 4.41
C ALA A 57 5.42 17.93 3.78
N LEU A 58 4.65 17.02 3.18
CA LEU A 58 3.32 17.29 2.65
C LEU A 58 2.24 17.27 3.73
N LEU A 59 2.35 16.39 4.74
CA LEU A 59 1.34 16.20 5.79
C LEU A 59 1.47 17.20 6.95
N VAL A 60 2.69 17.59 7.31
CA VAL A 60 2.96 18.55 8.39
C VAL A 60 2.18 19.87 8.24
N PRO A 61 2.13 20.55 7.07
CA PRO A 61 1.35 21.78 6.92
C PRO A 61 -0.16 21.56 7.12
N LEU A 62 -0.67 20.39 6.70
CA LEU A 62 -2.08 20.04 6.87
C LEU A 62 -2.41 19.79 8.35
N ALA A 63 -1.56 19.02 9.02
CA ALA A 63 -1.69 18.68 10.43
C ALA A 63 -1.51 19.92 11.34
N ASP A 64 -0.53 20.77 11.06
CA ASP A 64 -0.30 22.03 11.78
C ASP A 64 -1.50 23.00 11.61
N ARG A 65 -2.04 23.13 10.40
CA ARG A 65 -3.21 24.00 10.16
C ARG A 65 -4.46 23.51 10.84
N SER A 66 -4.68 22.19 10.86
CA SER A 66 -5.85 21.57 11.48
C SER A 66 -5.75 21.51 13.01
N GLY A 67 -4.56 21.38 13.57
CA GLY A 67 -4.26 21.05 14.96
C GLY A 67 -4.35 19.54 15.21
N ALA A 68 -3.68 19.06 16.26
CA ALA A 68 -3.57 17.64 16.58
C ALA A 68 -4.93 16.94 16.76
N GLY A 69 -5.83 17.59 17.51
CA GLY A 69 -7.14 16.98 17.79
C GLY A 69 -7.97 16.74 16.55
N ARG A 70 -8.04 17.71 15.65
CA ARG A 70 -8.77 17.54 14.37
C ARG A 70 -8.07 16.56 13.44
N HIS A 71 -6.75 16.60 13.42
CA HIS A 71 -5.95 15.75 12.57
C HIS A 71 -6.09 14.28 12.99
N LEU A 72 -6.04 13.99 14.30
CA LEU A 72 -6.31 12.66 14.85
C LEU A 72 -7.67 12.10 14.43
N VAL A 73 -8.74 12.92 14.51
CA VAL A 73 -10.07 12.45 14.07
C VAL A 73 -10.10 12.21 12.56
N HIS A 74 -9.35 12.99 11.79
CA HIS A 74 -9.25 12.77 10.34
C HIS A 74 -8.53 11.48 10.02
N THR A 75 -7.40 11.23 10.68
CA THR A 75 -6.62 9.98 10.53
C THR A 75 -7.41 8.77 11.03
N ALA A 76 -8.10 8.90 12.16
CA ALA A 76 -9.03 7.85 12.60
C ALA A 76 -10.15 7.61 11.58
N GLY A 77 -10.66 8.67 10.95
CA GLY A 77 -11.64 8.58 9.87
C GLY A 77 -11.13 7.85 8.64
N LEU A 78 -9.87 8.07 8.26
CA LEU A 78 -9.22 7.32 7.19
C LEU A 78 -9.11 5.82 7.54
N ALA A 79 -8.68 5.51 8.78
CA ALA A 79 -8.58 4.13 9.25
C ALA A 79 -9.96 3.45 9.29
N ILE A 80 -10.96 4.12 9.83
CA ILE A 80 -12.36 3.63 9.83
C ILE A 80 -12.86 3.46 8.40
N GLY A 81 -12.59 4.43 7.51
CA GLY A 81 -12.95 4.35 6.09
C GLY A 81 -12.38 3.09 5.43
N LEU A 82 -11.10 2.79 5.65
CA LEU A 82 -10.47 1.56 5.16
C LEU A 82 -11.13 0.29 5.71
N LEU A 83 -11.48 0.27 7.00
CA LEU A 83 -12.19 -0.85 7.63
C LEU A 83 -13.63 -1.04 7.11
N MET A 84 -14.28 0.06 6.73
CA MET A 84 -15.63 0.02 6.17
C MET A 84 -15.67 -0.43 4.69
N VAL A 85 -14.58 -0.32 3.96
CA VAL A 85 -14.51 -0.73 2.55
C VAL A 85 -14.90 -2.21 2.34
N PRO A 86 -14.34 -3.21 3.04
CA PRO A 86 -14.74 -4.60 2.86
C PRO A 86 -16.18 -4.87 3.28
N LEU A 87 -16.71 -4.13 4.27
CA LEU A 87 -18.06 -4.33 4.81
C LEU A 87 -19.14 -3.71 3.92
N PHE A 88 -18.91 -2.53 3.37
CA PHE A 88 -19.91 -1.77 2.64
C PHE A 88 -19.49 -1.43 1.20
N GLY A 89 -18.19 -1.20 0.96
CA GLY A 89 -17.67 -0.83 -0.36
C GLY A 89 -17.75 -1.99 -1.36
N VAL A 90 -17.43 -3.21 -0.90
CA VAL A 90 -17.50 -4.42 -1.74
C VAL A 90 -18.96 -4.75 -2.11
N PRO A 91 -19.92 -4.86 -1.17
CA PRO A 91 -21.33 -5.07 -1.52
C PRO A 91 -21.89 -3.97 -2.43
N PHE A 92 -21.56 -2.70 -2.16
CA PHE A 92 -22.00 -1.59 -3.00
C PHE A 92 -21.37 -1.65 -4.40
N GLY A 93 -20.09 -2.03 -4.50
CA GLY A 93 -19.42 -2.27 -5.77
C GLY A 93 -20.07 -3.38 -6.60
N HIS A 94 -20.47 -4.48 -5.96
CA HIS A 94 -21.21 -5.55 -6.62
C HIS A 94 -22.58 -5.08 -7.13
N ALA A 95 -23.28 -4.25 -6.37
CA ALA A 95 -24.55 -3.65 -6.82
C ALA A 95 -24.38 -2.74 -8.06
N LEU A 96 -23.24 -2.11 -8.23
CA LEU A 96 -22.90 -1.27 -9.38
C LEU A 96 -22.37 -2.09 -10.58
N ALA A 97 -21.87 -3.29 -10.35
CA ALA A 97 -21.23 -4.14 -11.37
C ALA A 97 -22.10 -4.41 -12.61
N PRO A 98 -23.45 -4.63 -12.52
CA PRO A 98 -24.29 -4.82 -13.71
C PRO A 98 -24.29 -3.63 -14.68
N HIS A 99 -24.04 -2.41 -14.17
CA HIS A 99 -24.09 -1.17 -14.96
C HIS A 99 -22.71 -0.70 -15.45
N LEU A 100 -21.65 -0.99 -14.72
CA LEU A 100 -20.31 -0.45 -14.93
C LEU A 100 -19.24 -1.51 -15.24
N GLY A 101 -19.62 -2.80 -15.14
CA GLY A 101 -18.65 -3.88 -15.11
C GLY A 101 -18.03 -4.06 -13.73
N LEU A 102 -17.65 -5.30 -13.40
CA LEU A 102 -17.17 -5.65 -12.06
C LEU A 102 -15.97 -4.81 -11.58
N PRO A 103 -14.88 -4.60 -12.36
CA PRO A 103 -13.72 -3.84 -11.90
C PRO A 103 -14.04 -2.38 -11.55
N LEU A 104 -14.82 -1.71 -12.42
CA LEU A 104 -15.17 -0.30 -12.24
C LEU A 104 -16.21 -0.12 -11.14
N GLY A 105 -17.20 -1.02 -11.05
CA GLY A 105 -18.19 -1.04 -9.97
C GLY A 105 -17.52 -1.18 -8.61
N MET A 106 -16.58 -2.11 -8.45
CA MET A 106 -15.82 -2.32 -7.23
C MET A 106 -14.98 -1.10 -6.85
N LEU A 107 -14.27 -0.51 -7.82
CA LEU A 107 -13.47 0.69 -7.58
C LEU A 107 -14.33 1.85 -7.06
N ILE A 108 -15.44 2.13 -7.73
CA ILE A 108 -16.36 3.22 -7.37
C ILE A 108 -17.03 2.94 -6.02
N GLY A 109 -17.48 1.72 -5.76
CA GLY A 109 -18.08 1.33 -4.50
C GLY A 109 -17.13 1.51 -3.31
N CYS A 110 -15.92 1.00 -3.42
CA CYS A 110 -14.89 1.14 -2.39
C CYS A 110 -14.50 2.61 -2.17
N LEU A 111 -14.30 3.38 -3.24
CA LEU A 111 -13.93 4.79 -3.17
C LEU A 111 -15.04 5.63 -2.51
N THR A 112 -16.29 5.38 -2.87
CA THR A 112 -17.45 6.11 -2.33
C THR A 112 -17.56 5.91 -0.82
N VAL A 113 -17.48 4.68 -0.34
CA VAL A 113 -17.55 4.36 1.10
C VAL A 113 -16.36 4.98 1.84
N PHE A 114 -15.16 4.87 1.29
CA PHE A 114 -13.96 5.47 1.87
C PHE A 114 -14.07 6.99 2.01
N VAL A 115 -14.48 7.68 0.94
CA VAL A 115 -14.64 9.14 0.93
C VAL A 115 -15.73 9.58 1.91
N ALA A 116 -16.89 8.91 1.92
CA ALA A 116 -17.99 9.23 2.81
C ALA A 116 -17.58 9.12 4.30
N ALA A 117 -16.89 8.03 4.68
CA ALA A 117 -16.39 7.83 6.05
C ALA A 117 -15.38 8.91 6.44
N THR A 118 -14.45 9.25 5.54
CA THR A 118 -13.43 10.28 5.77
C THR A 118 -14.06 11.67 5.97
N LEU A 119 -15.04 12.02 5.13
CA LEU A 119 -15.77 13.30 5.24
C LEU A 119 -16.56 13.38 6.55
N ALA A 120 -17.26 12.31 6.93
CA ALA A 120 -18.00 12.24 8.19
C ALA A 120 -17.06 12.46 9.39
N ALA A 121 -15.90 11.80 9.42
CA ALA A 121 -14.89 12.01 10.44
C ALA A 121 -14.37 13.45 10.46
N GLY A 122 -14.07 14.04 9.29
CA GLY A 122 -13.61 15.43 9.18
C GLY A 122 -14.63 16.44 9.76
N LEU A 123 -15.92 16.24 9.49
CA LEU A 123 -17.00 17.07 10.05
C LEU A 123 -17.10 16.92 11.56
N THR A 124 -17.02 15.69 12.07
CA THR A 124 -17.00 15.38 13.51
C THR A 124 -15.84 16.04 14.21
N GLY A 125 -14.61 15.94 13.64
CA GLY A 125 -13.43 16.59 14.19
C GLY A 125 -13.54 18.11 14.27
N ARG A 126 -14.16 18.75 13.26
CA ARG A 126 -14.43 20.21 13.31
C ARG A 126 -15.34 20.61 14.45
N ARG A 127 -16.37 19.80 14.74
CA ARG A 127 -17.31 20.07 15.85
C ARG A 127 -16.68 19.85 17.21
N LEU A 128 -15.95 18.76 17.39
CA LEU A 128 -15.37 18.36 18.69
C LEU A 128 -14.21 19.28 19.11
N PHE A 129 -13.30 19.60 18.21
CA PHE A 129 -12.05 20.32 18.51
C PHE A 129 -12.10 21.81 18.17
N GLY A 130 -13.23 22.34 17.69
CA GLY A 130 -13.44 23.77 17.44
C GLY A 130 -13.15 24.66 18.67
N PRO A 131 -13.67 24.32 19.87
CA PRO A 131 -13.50 25.10 21.07
C PRO A 131 -12.05 25.24 21.58
N LEU A 132 -11.17 24.27 21.31
CA LEU A 132 -9.75 24.30 21.75
C LEU A 132 -8.99 25.55 21.24
N ARG A 133 -9.42 26.11 20.13
CA ARG A 133 -8.78 27.31 19.55
C ARG A 133 -9.00 28.59 20.37
N ARG A 134 -9.94 28.59 21.33
CA ARG A 134 -10.22 29.76 22.19
C ARG A 134 -9.17 29.96 23.28
N HIS A 135 -8.38 28.93 23.60
CA HIS A 135 -7.36 28.98 24.65
C HIS A 135 -5.95 29.03 24.05
N ARG A 136 -5.19 30.10 24.35
CA ARG A 136 -3.86 30.36 23.79
C ARG A 136 -2.88 29.19 23.93
N TYR A 137 -2.75 28.65 25.14
CA TYR A 137 -1.83 27.55 25.41
C TYR A 137 -2.25 26.27 24.68
N LEU A 138 -3.52 25.92 24.74
CA LEU A 138 -4.07 24.76 24.05
C LEU A 138 -3.89 24.87 22.53
N TYR A 139 -4.02 26.08 21.98
CA TYR A 139 -3.81 26.34 20.56
C TYR A 139 -2.36 26.06 20.12
N VAL A 140 -1.36 26.51 20.91
CA VAL A 140 0.06 26.28 20.59
C VAL A 140 0.40 24.81 20.71
N VAL A 141 0.00 24.16 21.80
CA VAL A 141 0.22 22.73 22.03
C VAL A 141 -0.47 21.89 20.93
N ASP A 142 -1.73 22.20 20.61
CA ASP A 142 -2.49 21.50 19.58
C ASP A 142 -1.81 21.59 18.19
N ARG A 143 -1.27 22.76 17.84
CA ARG A 143 -0.55 22.92 16.56
C ARG A 143 0.81 22.24 16.54
N SER A 144 1.58 22.38 17.62
CA SER A 144 2.88 21.71 17.69
C SER A 144 2.75 20.20 17.67
N ALA A 145 1.77 19.66 18.41
CA ALA A 145 1.44 18.24 18.38
C ALA A 145 0.90 17.81 16.99
N GLY A 146 0.15 18.69 16.31
CA GLY A 146 -0.28 18.46 14.92
C GLY A 146 0.89 18.26 13.98
N SER A 147 1.93 19.11 14.08
CA SER A 147 3.16 18.94 13.26
C SER A 147 3.83 17.58 13.50
N LEU A 148 3.93 17.14 14.76
CA LEU A 148 4.50 15.82 15.10
C LEU A 148 3.64 14.67 14.55
N LEU A 149 2.31 14.80 14.62
CA LEU A 149 1.40 13.81 13.99
C LEU A 149 1.61 13.74 12.48
N GLY A 150 1.79 14.89 11.80
CA GLY A 150 2.08 14.90 10.38
C GLY A 150 3.40 14.17 10.03
N VAL A 151 4.43 14.29 10.90
CA VAL A 151 5.67 13.50 10.76
C VAL A 151 5.39 12.01 10.97
N ALA A 152 4.67 11.64 12.03
CA ALA A 152 4.32 10.24 12.31
C ALA A 152 3.50 9.61 11.18
N GLU A 153 2.56 10.35 10.60
CA GLU A 153 1.81 9.90 9.42
C GLU A 153 2.69 9.73 8.18
N GLY A 154 3.65 10.63 7.96
CA GLY A 154 4.62 10.46 6.87
C GLY A 154 5.43 9.19 7.01
N VAL A 155 5.86 8.84 8.22
CA VAL A 155 6.53 7.57 8.53
C VAL A 155 5.59 6.40 8.29
N PHE A 156 4.31 6.50 8.71
CA PHE A 156 3.32 5.45 8.49
C PHE A 156 3.02 5.24 6.99
N VAL A 157 2.92 6.32 6.21
CA VAL A 157 2.73 6.24 4.75
C VAL A 157 3.90 5.53 4.09
N ALA A 158 5.13 5.83 4.50
CA ALA A 158 6.32 5.14 3.99
C ALA A 158 6.32 3.65 4.36
N ALA A 159 5.94 3.31 5.60
CA ALA A 159 5.81 1.92 6.04
C ALA A 159 4.72 1.19 5.24
N ALA A 160 3.54 1.79 5.07
CA ALA A 160 2.44 1.21 4.29
C ALA A 160 2.82 1.00 2.82
N LEU A 161 3.51 1.97 2.21
CA LEU A 161 4.04 1.82 0.87
C LEU A 161 5.07 0.68 0.80
N THR A 162 5.97 0.58 1.79
CA THR A 162 6.93 -0.53 1.89
C THR A 162 6.22 -1.87 1.97
N TRP A 163 5.13 -1.99 2.74
CA TRP A 163 4.34 -3.22 2.84
C TRP A 163 3.74 -3.64 1.50
N VAL A 164 3.14 -2.69 0.78
CA VAL A 164 2.56 -2.95 -0.55
C VAL A 164 3.66 -3.33 -1.55
N LEU A 165 4.75 -2.58 -1.59
CA LEU A 165 5.86 -2.86 -2.49
C LEU A 165 6.55 -4.19 -2.18
N HIS A 166 6.69 -4.55 -0.88
CA HIS A 166 7.22 -5.85 -0.48
C HIS A 166 6.34 -7.01 -0.98
N LEU A 167 5.01 -6.83 -0.93
CA LEU A 167 4.05 -7.82 -1.40
C LEU A 167 4.05 -7.94 -2.93
N LEU A 168 4.11 -6.81 -3.65
CA LEU A 168 4.01 -6.76 -5.12
C LEU A 168 5.37 -6.83 -5.84
N GLY A 169 6.48 -6.73 -5.11
CA GLY A 169 7.82 -6.68 -5.69
C GLY A 169 8.11 -7.78 -6.71
N PRO A 170 7.84 -9.06 -6.39
CA PRO A 170 8.02 -10.16 -7.36
C PRO A 170 7.21 -9.97 -8.63
N THR A 171 5.95 -9.59 -8.50
CA THR A 171 5.05 -9.33 -9.63
C THR A 171 5.55 -8.18 -10.50
N ILE A 172 6.00 -7.07 -9.89
CA ILE A 172 6.54 -5.90 -10.59
C ILE A 172 7.78 -6.28 -11.38
N TYR A 173 8.70 -7.03 -10.77
CA TYR A 173 9.89 -7.53 -11.44
C TYR A 173 9.55 -8.39 -12.67
N LEU A 174 8.69 -9.40 -12.50
CA LEU A 174 8.29 -10.31 -13.56
C LEU A 174 7.63 -9.60 -14.74
N TYR A 175 6.74 -8.63 -14.47
CA TYR A 175 6.15 -7.82 -15.54
C TYR A 175 7.17 -6.92 -16.22
N SER A 176 8.14 -6.36 -15.50
CA SER A 176 9.18 -5.53 -16.08
C SER A 176 10.03 -6.30 -17.09
N GLU A 177 10.36 -7.55 -16.79
CA GLU A 177 11.10 -8.43 -17.68
C GLU A 177 10.26 -8.87 -18.88
N ARG A 178 9.01 -9.28 -18.63
CA ARG A 178 8.10 -9.73 -19.69
C ARG A 178 7.81 -8.64 -20.73
N TRP A 179 7.61 -7.40 -20.27
CA TRP A 179 7.27 -6.27 -21.15
C TRP A 179 8.48 -5.56 -21.75
N ALA A 180 9.70 -5.99 -21.41
CA ALA A 180 10.92 -5.38 -21.91
C ALA A 180 10.98 -5.36 -23.47
N VAL A 181 10.46 -6.41 -24.10
CA VAL A 181 10.46 -6.55 -25.56
C VAL A 181 9.21 -5.93 -26.21
N THR A 182 8.03 -6.17 -25.63
CA THR A 182 6.75 -5.79 -26.25
C THR A 182 6.30 -4.36 -25.93
N HIS A 183 6.65 -3.85 -24.75
CA HIS A 183 6.23 -2.53 -24.25
C HIS A 183 7.39 -1.83 -23.53
N PRO A 184 8.44 -1.36 -24.23
CA PRO A 184 9.67 -0.90 -23.61
C PRO A 184 9.49 0.29 -22.66
N THR A 185 8.57 1.22 -22.97
CA THR A 185 8.25 2.37 -22.08
C THR A 185 7.62 1.91 -20.77
N ALA A 186 6.64 1.02 -20.83
CA ALA A 186 5.98 0.47 -19.63
C ALA A 186 6.96 -0.38 -18.80
N ALA A 187 7.81 -1.17 -19.47
CA ALA A 187 8.89 -1.91 -18.80
C ALA A 187 9.89 -0.98 -18.11
N GLY A 188 10.22 0.16 -18.74
CA GLY A 188 11.07 1.19 -18.13
C GLY A 188 10.47 1.77 -16.84
N MET A 189 9.15 2.06 -16.83
CA MET A 189 8.44 2.50 -15.63
C MET A 189 8.44 1.42 -14.54
N LEU A 190 8.16 0.17 -14.91
CA LEU A 190 8.16 -0.95 -13.96
C LEU A 190 9.56 -1.20 -13.37
N ARG A 191 10.63 -1.06 -14.15
CA ARG A 191 12.01 -1.13 -13.63
C ARG A 191 12.31 -0.01 -12.64
N ALA A 192 11.80 1.20 -12.87
CA ALA A 192 11.95 2.29 -11.91
C ALA A 192 11.21 1.98 -10.59
N VAL A 193 10.00 1.40 -10.69
CA VAL A 193 9.24 0.94 -9.51
C VAL A 193 9.95 -0.23 -8.83
N ASP A 194 10.53 -1.17 -9.57
CA ASP A 194 11.33 -2.27 -9.02
C ASP A 194 12.57 -1.75 -8.28
N ALA A 195 13.28 -0.78 -8.86
CA ALA A 195 14.41 -0.13 -8.19
C ALA A 195 13.99 0.59 -6.90
N LEU A 196 12.84 1.29 -6.91
CA LEU A 196 12.26 1.88 -5.71
C LEU A 196 11.90 0.81 -4.68
N THR A 197 11.30 -0.30 -5.12
CA THR A 197 10.95 -1.43 -4.25
C THR A 197 12.18 -1.98 -3.56
N ARG A 198 13.25 -2.25 -4.28
CA ARG A 198 14.52 -2.72 -3.71
C ARG A 198 15.11 -1.72 -2.72
N GLY A 199 15.20 -0.45 -3.13
CA GLY A 199 15.68 0.62 -2.28
C GLY A 199 14.90 0.71 -0.96
N MET A 200 13.57 0.54 -1.02
CA MET A 200 12.72 0.62 0.17
C MET A 200 12.68 -0.66 1.00
N THR A 201 12.70 -1.85 0.39
CA THR A 201 12.45 -3.11 1.12
C THR A 201 13.73 -3.86 1.51
N ILE A 202 14.84 -3.64 0.78
CA ILE A 202 16.06 -4.44 0.91
C ILE A 202 17.25 -3.57 1.36
N GLU A 203 17.46 -2.43 0.72
CA GLU A 203 18.66 -1.62 0.93
C GLU A 203 18.54 -0.72 2.17
N ASP A 204 17.34 -0.18 2.44
CA ASP A 204 17.08 0.73 3.56
C ASP A 204 16.83 -0.03 4.88
N PRO A 205 17.54 0.26 5.98
CA PRO A 205 17.33 -0.39 7.28
C PRO A 205 15.91 -0.22 7.83
N PHE A 206 15.33 0.99 7.71
CA PHE A 206 13.93 1.24 8.12
C PHE A 206 12.97 0.44 7.25
N GLY A 207 13.19 0.41 5.94
CA GLY A 207 12.38 -0.34 5.01
C GLY A 207 12.43 -1.84 5.27
N ARG A 208 13.61 -2.40 5.56
CA ARG A 208 13.75 -3.81 5.96
C ARG A 208 12.98 -4.13 7.24
N TRP A 209 13.08 -3.26 8.24
CA TRP A 209 12.29 -3.42 9.47
C TRP A 209 10.79 -3.37 9.17
N ALA A 210 10.33 -2.38 8.41
CA ALA A 210 8.92 -2.26 8.03
C ALA A 210 8.45 -3.50 7.24
N ALA A 211 9.23 -3.98 6.27
CA ALA A 211 8.90 -5.19 5.52
C ALA A 211 8.78 -6.43 6.43
N GLY A 212 9.63 -6.55 7.44
CA GLY A 212 9.61 -7.66 8.41
C GLY A 212 8.37 -7.70 9.30
N VAL A 213 7.76 -6.53 9.58
CA VAL A 213 6.52 -6.42 10.37
C VAL A 213 5.28 -6.24 9.49
N ASN A 214 5.32 -6.61 8.22
CA ASN A 214 4.25 -6.38 7.26
C ASN A 214 2.93 -7.07 7.66
N PRO A 215 1.89 -6.33 8.09
CA PRO A 215 0.63 -6.91 8.52
C PRO A 215 -0.17 -7.52 7.37
N LEU A 216 0.08 -7.09 6.11
CA LEU A 216 -0.62 -7.61 4.93
C LEU A 216 -0.30 -9.10 4.69
N LEU A 217 0.87 -9.57 5.16
CA LEU A 217 1.24 -10.98 5.07
C LEU A 217 0.39 -11.89 6.00
N HIS A 218 -0.30 -11.32 6.98
CA HIS A 218 -1.18 -12.08 7.87
C HIS A 218 -2.64 -12.13 7.37
N VAL A 219 -2.96 -11.45 6.26
CA VAL A 219 -4.29 -11.45 5.65
C VAL A 219 -4.32 -12.47 4.50
N PRO A 220 -4.95 -13.65 4.65
CA PRO A 220 -4.90 -14.73 3.65
C PRO A 220 -5.36 -14.29 2.27
N ARG A 221 -6.46 -13.55 2.18
CA ARG A 221 -6.99 -13.04 0.89
C ARG A 221 -6.01 -12.14 0.15
N ILE A 222 -5.28 -11.27 0.87
CA ILE A 222 -4.29 -10.37 0.27
C ILE A 222 -3.10 -11.19 -0.25
N ARG A 223 -2.63 -12.16 0.54
CA ARG A 223 -1.56 -13.07 0.10
C ARG A 223 -1.96 -13.89 -1.13
N THR A 224 -3.18 -14.42 -1.13
CA THR A 224 -3.70 -15.16 -2.29
C THR A 224 -3.82 -14.26 -3.52
N ALA A 225 -4.32 -13.02 -3.37
CA ALA A 225 -4.36 -12.06 -4.47
C ALA A 225 -2.97 -11.73 -5.02
N ALA A 226 -1.97 -11.57 -4.15
CA ALA A 226 -0.58 -11.36 -4.58
C ALA A 226 0.00 -12.60 -5.30
N ALA A 227 -0.29 -13.81 -4.81
CA ALA A 227 0.07 -15.05 -5.46
C ALA A 227 -0.52 -15.16 -6.87
N VAL A 228 -1.82 -14.85 -7.02
CA VAL A 228 -2.49 -14.81 -8.32
C VAL A 228 -1.86 -13.78 -9.25
N ALA A 229 -1.52 -12.59 -8.76
CA ALA A 229 -0.84 -11.57 -9.54
C ALA A 229 0.55 -12.04 -10.03
N GLU A 230 1.29 -12.74 -9.18
CA GLU A 230 2.58 -13.33 -9.53
C GLU A 230 2.44 -14.42 -10.61
N VAL A 231 1.46 -15.32 -10.47
CA VAL A 231 1.12 -16.34 -11.47
C VAL A 231 0.76 -15.72 -12.81
N THR A 232 -0.04 -14.64 -12.82
CA THR A 232 -0.41 -13.95 -14.07
C THR A 232 0.77 -13.25 -14.74
N ALA A 233 1.73 -12.77 -13.96
CA ALA A 233 2.93 -12.14 -14.46
C ALA A 233 3.86 -13.12 -15.17
N ASP A 234 4.01 -14.35 -14.64
CA ASP A 234 4.84 -15.41 -15.21
C ASP A 234 4.04 -16.71 -15.43
N ARG A 235 3.07 -16.62 -16.31
CA ARG A 235 2.16 -17.75 -16.61
C ARG A 235 2.86 -18.98 -17.20
N GLU A 236 4.00 -18.80 -17.83
CA GLU A 236 4.77 -19.90 -18.41
C GLU A 236 5.37 -20.78 -17.31
N THR A 237 6.02 -20.15 -16.34
CA THR A 237 6.53 -20.84 -15.14
C THR A 237 5.40 -21.51 -14.35
N PHE A 238 4.24 -20.86 -14.25
CA PHE A 238 3.06 -21.45 -13.60
C PHE A 238 2.62 -22.76 -14.27
N TRP A 239 2.44 -22.74 -15.62
CA TRP A 239 2.01 -23.94 -16.32
C TRP A 239 3.05 -25.05 -16.28
N GLN A 240 4.32 -24.71 -16.30
CA GLN A 240 5.38 -25.72 -16.09
C GLN A 240 5.33 -26.32 -14.69
N ALA A 241 5.26 -25.48 -13.66
CA ALA A 241 5.16 -25.96 -12.28
C ALA A 241 3.91 -26.82 -12.06
N PHE A 242 2.81 -26.51 -12.79
CA PHE A 242 1.61 -27.34 -12.77
C PHE A 242 1.84 -28.70 -13.46
N ASP A 243 2.47 -28.73 -14.63
CA ASP A 243 2.81 -29.95 -15.35
C ASP A 243 3.84 -30.81 -14.56
N ASP A 244 4.73 -30.17 -13.81
CA ASP A 244 5.75 -30.84 -12.98
C ASP A 244 5.21 -31.32 -11.61
N GLY A 245 3.89 -31.17 -11.36
CA GLY A 245 3.23 -31.62 -10.12
C GLY A 245 3.58 -30.80 -8.88
N VAL A 246 4.14 -29.60 -9.03
CA VAL A 246 4.51 -28.72 -7.90
C VAL A 246 3.30 -28.38 -7.03
N PHE A 247 2.09 -28.34 -7.64
CA PHE A 247 0.83 -28.01 -6.97
C PHE A 247 0.11 -29.22 -6.36
N ASP A 248 0.64 -30.42 -6.48
CA ASP A 248 -0.07 -31.64 -6.06
C ASP A 248 -0.42 -31.63 -4.57
N ASP A 249 0.50 -31.15 -3.71
CA ASP A 249 0.24 -31.03 -2.27
C ASP A 249 -0.91 -30.05 -1.96
N LEU A 250 -0.98 -28.92 -2.68
CA LEU A 250 -2.08 -27.96 -2.55
C LEU A 250 -3.39 -28.54 -3.05
N LEU A 251 -3.37 -29.31 -4.15
CA LEU A 251 -4.55 -29.95 -4.74
C LEU A 251 -5.10 -31.09 -3.86
N GLN A 252 -4.33 -31.61 -2.91
CA GLN A 252 -4.79 -32.59 -1.92
C GLN A 252 -5.53 -31.97 -0.73
N GLU A 253 -5.41 -30.67 -0.50
CA GLU A 253 -6.19 -29.97 0.54
C GLU A 253 -7.68 -30.05 0.22
N PRO A 254 -8.54 -30.51 1.16
CA PRO A 254 -9.96 -30.79 0.87
C PRO A 254 -10.71 -29.59 0.27
N VAL A 255 -10.52 -28.39 0.83
CA VAL A 255 -11.17 -27.18 0.34
C VAL A 255 -10.69 -26.79 -1.07
N VAL A 256 -9.43 -27.00 -1.39
CA VAL A 256 -8.88 -26.72 -2.73
C VAL A 256 -9.40 -27.76 -3.72
N GLN A 257 -9.50 -29.02 -3.29
CA GLN A 257 -10.05 -30.11 -4.11
C GLN A 257 -11.52 -29.86 -4.47
N GLU A 258 -12.33 -29.36 -3.53
CA GLU A 258 -13.73 -29.00 -3.78
C GLU A 258 -13.84 -27.95 -4.89
N HIS A 259 -13.11 -26.84 -4.77
CA HIS A 259 -13.08 -25.82 -5.82
C HIS A 259 -12.50 -26.34 -7.14
N TYR A 260 -11.46 -27.17 -7.08
CA TYR A 260 -10.87 -27.78 -8.28
C TYR A 260 -11.87 -28.71 -9.00
N GLN A 261 -12.70 -29.47 -8.30
CA GLN A 261 -13.75 -30.29 -8.90
C GLN A 261 -14.83 -29.41 -9.55
N ALA A 262 -15.20 -28.29 -8.94
CA ALA A 262 -16.10 -27.31 -9.55
C ALA A 262 -15.55 -26.77 -10.88
N PHE A 263 -14.23 -26.44 -10.92
CA PHE A 263 -13.53 -26.06 -12.15
C PHE A 263 -13.59 -27.17 -13.21
N ARG A 264 -13.31 -28.43 -12.82
CA ARG A 264 -13.34 -29.58 -13.73
C ARG A 264 -14.76 -29.91 -14.24
N GLY A 265 -15.79 -29.59 -13.49
CA GLY A 265 -17.18 -29.72 -13.88
C GLY A 265 -17.59 -28.81 -15.04
N ASP A 266 -16.98 -27.65 -15.17
CA ASP A 266 -17.28 -26.65 -16.19
C ASP A 266 -16.53 -26.93 -17.51
N ALA A 267 -17.30 -27.11 -18.60
CA ALA A 267 -16.75 -27.39 -19.92
C ALA A 267 -15.89 -26.24 -20.49
N THR A 268 -16.26 -25.00 -20.17
CA THR A 268 -15.53 -23.81 -20.63
C THR A 268 -14.18 -23.73 -19.93
N LEU A 269 -14.16 -23.97 -18.61
CA LEU A 269 -12.92 -23.92 -17.83
C LEU A 269 -11.98 -25.08 -18.16
N ARG A 270 -12.53 -26.30 -18.43
CA ARG A 270 -11.71 -27.40 -18.94
C ARG A 270 -11.05 -27.05 -20.27
N ARG A 271 -11.78 -26.36 -21.17
CA ARG A 271 -11.23 -25.90 -22.45
C ARG A 271 -10.15 -24.85 -22.21
N ALA A 272 -10.42 -23.87 -21.35
CA ALA A 272 -9.45 -22.85 -21.00
C ALA A 272 -8.15 -23.44 -20.41
N ALA A 273 -8.26 -24.41 -19.51
CA ALA A 273 -7.10 -25.13 -18.97
C ALA A 273 -6.32 -25.88 -20.05
N LYS A 274 -7.03 -26.60 -20.96
CA LYS A 274 -6.40 -27.31 -22.09
C LYS A 274 -5.61 -26.39 -23.02
N TYR A 275 -6.12 -25.18 -23.26
CA TYR A 275 -5.45 -24.15 -24.10
C TYR A 275 -4.57 -23.20 -23.31
N ARG A 276 -4.38 -23.45 -22.02
CA ARG A 276 -3.56 -22.60 -21.12
C ARG A 276 -4.02 -21.14 -21.08
N ASP A 277 -5.33 -20.93 -21.23
CA ASP A 277 -5.96 -19.61 -21.16
C ASP A 277 -6.24 -19.22 -19.71
N LEU A 278 -5.20 -18.69 -19.05
CA LEU A 278 -5.25 -18.25 -17.67
C LEU A 278 -6.25 -17.08 -17.49
N THR A 279 -6.44 -16.25 -18.52
CA THR A 279 -7.36 -15.11 -18.44
C THR A 279 -8.80 -15.57 -18.24
N THR A 280 -9.26 -16.56 -19.03
CA THR A 280 -10.58 -17.14 -18.87
C THR A 280 -10.74 -17.86 -17.53
N LEU A 281 -9.71 -18.57 -17.05
CA LEU A 281 -9.74 -19.22 -15.74
C LEU A 281 -9.93 -18.23 -14.61
N LEU A 282 -9.11 -17.16 -14.56
CA LEU A 282 -9.12 -16.16 -13.50
C LEU A 282 -10.35 -15.23 -13.53
N SER A 283 -10.98 -15.04 -14.69
CA SER A 283 -12.20 -14.25 -14.82
C SER A 283 -13.48 -15.03 -14.56
N SER A 284 -13.37 -16.32 -14.24
CA SER A 284 -14.54 -17.20 -14.03
C SER A 284 -15.24 -16.91 -12.69
N PRO A 285 -16.58 -17.13 -12.64
CA PRO A 285 -17.32 -17.05 -11.37
C PRO A 285 -16.85 -18.07 -10.34
N GLN A 286 -16.39 -19.26 -10.78
CA GLN A 286 -15.84 -20.29 -9.91
C GLN A 286 -14.55 -19.82 -9.23
N PHE A 287 -13.68 -19.13 -9.96
CA PHE A 287 -12.47 -18.54 -9.36
C PHE A 287 -12.81 -17.41 -8.39
N ALA A 288 -13.78 -16.57 -8.74
CA ALA A 288 -14.27 -15.53 -7.83
C ALA A 288 -14.86 -16.14 -6.53
N ALA A 289 -15.59 -17.25 -6.63
CA ALA A 289 -16.11 -17.99 -5.48
C ALA A 289 -14.97 -18.57 -4.62
N ALA A 290 -13.94 -19.16 -5.24
CA ALA A 290 -12.76 -19.65 -4.52
C ALA A 290 -12.01 -18.52 -3.79
N LEU A 291 -11.84 -17.34 -4.39
CA LEU A 291 -11.24 -16.17 -3.72
C LEU A 291 -12.12 -15.59 -2.61
N ALA A 292 -13.43 -15.79 -2.65
CA ALA A 292 -14.33 -15.39 -1.59
C ALA A 292 -14.29 -16.35 -0.39
N ASP A 293 -13.83 -17.58 -0.58
CA ASP A 293 -13.69 -18.58 0.47
C ASP A 293 -12.42 -18.33 1.32
N ASP A 294 -12.62 -18.07 2.61
CA ASP A 294 -11.52 -17.83 3.56
C ASP A 294 -10.68 -19.09 3.82
N GLU A 295 -11.25 -20.29 3.71
CA GLU A 295 -10.50 -21.54 3.92
C GLU A 295 -9.61 -21.84 2.72
N PHE A 296 -10.12 -21.64 1.51
CA PHE A 296 -9.32 -21.70 0.29
C PHE A 296 -8.16 -20.71 0.35
N CYS A 297 -8.43 -19.44 0.67
CA CYS A 297 -7.39 -18.42 0.77
C CYS A 297 -6.35 -18.75 1.85
N ARG A 298 -6.75 -19.35 2.99
CA ARG A 298 -5.81 -19.81 4.03
C ARG A 298 -4.96 -20.98 3.55
N ALA A 299 -5.52 -21.93 2.84
CA ALA A 299 -4.78 -23.06 2.26
C ALA A 299 -3.74 -22.56 1.25
N VAL A 300 -4.14 -21.75 0.27
CA VAL A 300 -3.22 -21.13 -0.70
C VAL A 300 -2.13 -20.32 0.01
N ALA A 301 -2.50 -19.44 0.95
CA ALA A 301 -1.53 -18.60 1.65
C ALA A 301 -0.52 -19.41 2.48
N ARG A 302 -0.88 -20.57 2.99
CA ARG A 302 -0.01 -21.49 3.73
C ARG A 302 1.01 -22.15 2.81
N HIS A 303 0.56 -22.70 1.68
CA HIS A 303 1.41 -23.43 0.76
C HIS A 303 2.21 -22.54 -0.19
N TRP A 304 1.73 -21.32 -0.47
CA TRP A 304 2.31 -20.45 -1.49
C TRP A 304 3.82 -20.20 -1.37
N PRO A 305 4.40 -19.93 -0.18
CA PRO A 305 5.84 -19.71 -0.06
C PRO A 305 6.67 -20.91 -0.55
N GLU A 306 6.22 -22.11 -0.25
CA GLU A 306 6.89 -23.36 -0.66
C GLU A 306 6.69 -23.62 -2.15
N LEU A 307 5.46 -23.50 -2.64
CA LEU A 307 5.13 -23.65 -4.08
C LEU A 307 5.94 -22.67 -4.93
N ARG A 308 6.03 -21.42 -4.48
CA ARG A 308 6.83 -20.39 -5.12
C ARG A 308 8.33 -20.75 -5.14
N ALA A 309 8.86 -21.26 -4.03
CA ALA A 309 10.24 -21.69 -3.96
C ALA A 309 10.52 -22.83 -4.95
N ARG A 310 9.69 -23.87 -4.96
CA ARG A 310 9.81 -25.02 -5.89
C ARG A 310 9.67 -24.59 -7.36
N ALA A 311 8.70 -23.74 -7.69
CA ALA A 311 8.51 -23.23 -9.05
C ALA A 311 9.71 -22.39 -9.52
N THR A 312 10.26 -21.55 -8.64
CA THR A 312 11.45 -20.73 -8.94
C THR A 312 12.68 -21.61 -9.13
N GLU A 313 12.86 -22.63 -8.29
CA GLU A 313 13.93 -23.61 -8.40
C GLU A 313 13.87 -24.37 -9.73
N ALA A 314 12.70 -24.90 -10.10
CA ALA A 314 12.50 -25.58 -11.37
C ALA A 314 12.84 -24.66 -12.56
N LYS A 315 12.42 -23.39 -12.52
CA LYS A 315 12.77 -22.38 -13.53
C LYS A 315 14.26 -22.16 -13.64
N ILE A 316 14.95 -21.99 -12.49
CA ILE A 316 16.40 -21.76 -12.46
C ILE A 316 17.16 -22.97 -12.96
N ALA A 317 16.76 -24.20 -12.52
CA ALA A 317 17.37 -25.43 -12.99
C ALA A 317 17.29 -25.54 -14.54
N ARG A 318 16.12 -25.23 -15.11
CA ARG A 318 15.93 -25.24 -16.56
C ARG A 318 16.75 -24.15 -17.26
N LEU A 319 16.82 -22.94 -16.69
CA LEU A 319 17.66 -21.88 -17.22
C LEU A 319 19.14 -22.30 -17.21
N ARG A 320 19.60 -22.95 -16.14
CA ARG A 320 20.99 -23.49 -16.07
C ARG A 320 21.24 -24.54 -17.14
N GLU A 321 20.30 -25.46 -17.36
CA GLU A 321 20.41 -26.48 -18.41
C GLU A 321 20.48 -25.85 -19.82
N LEU A 322 19.62 -24.88 -20.11
CA LEU A 322 19.63 -24.14 -21.35
C LEU A 322 20.89 -23.31 -21.54
N THR A 323 21.39 -22.70 -20.46
CA THR A 323 22.59 -21.83 -20.49
C THR A 323 23.89 -22.59 -20.43
N ALA A 324 23.90 -23.86 -19.98
CA ALA A 324 25.09 -24.73 -20.09
C ALA A 324 25.52 -24.91 -21.57
N LYS A 325 24.60 -24.68 -22.50
CA LYS A 325 24.80 -24.78 -23.96
C LYS A 325 25.01 -23.41 -24.64
N LEU A 326 25.03 -22.30 -23.89
CA LEU A 326 25.04 -20.93 -24.42
C LEU A 326 26.17 -20.06 -23.83
N ASP A 327 26.50 -18.94 -24.51
CA ASP A 327 27.58 -18.00 -24.18
C ASP A 327 27.40 -17.18 -22.88
N ALA A 328 28.48 -16.52 -22.44
CA ALA A 328 28.60 -15.75 -21.19
C ALA A 328 27.43 -14.81 -20.81
N PRO A 329 26.75 -14.06 -21.72
CA PRO A 329 25.66 -13.17 -21.33
C PRO A 329 24.40 -13.90 -20.80
N ALA A 330 24.19 -15.14 -21.23
CA ALA A 330 23.04 -15.93 -20.73
C ALA A 330 23.30 -16.44 -19.31
N ARG A 331 24.55 -16.76 -18.94
CA ARG A 331 24.92 -17.09 -17.56
C ARG A 331 24.69 -15.93 -16.59
N ALA A 332 24.94 -14.69 -17.04
CA ALA A 332 24.69 -13.50 -16.22
C ALA A 332 23.18 -13.37 -15.85
N LYS A 333 22.25 -13.72 -16.76
CA LYS A 333 20.81 -13.69 -16.49
C LYS A 333 20.38 -14.74 -15.45
N VAL A 334 20.99 -15.92 -15.46
CA VAL A 334 20.71 -16.95 -14.43
C VAL A 334 21.18 -16.47 -13.06
N ASN A 335 22.40 -15.95 -12.96
CA ASN A 335 22.94 -15.42 -11.71
C ASN A 335 22.05 -14.27 -11.19
N GLN A 336 21.54 -13.41 -12.07
CA GLN A 336 20.61 -12.34 -11.71
C GLN A 336 19.28 -12.90 -11.19
N ALA A 337 18.72 -13.95 -11.80
CA ALA A 337 17.49 -14.59 -11.33
C ALA A 337 17.68 -15.25 -9.96
N GLU A 338 18.81 -15.92 -9.72
CA GLU A 338 19.17 -16.48 -8.41
C GLU A 338 19.29 -15.40 -7.34
N GLN A 339 20.00 -14.32 -7.64
CA GLN A 339 20.13 -13.19 -6.72
C GLN A 339 18.76 -12.62 -6.36
N ARG A 340 17.87 -12.44 -7.34
CA ARG A 340 16.52 -11.93 -7.12
C ARG A 340 15.66 -12.86 -6.28
N ALA A 341 15.75 -14.17 -6.51
CA ALA A 341 15.07 -15.16 -5.67
C ALA A 341 15.50 -15.02 -4.20
N GLY A 342 16.79 -14.87 -3.94
CA GLY A 342 17.33 -14.61 -2.61
C GLY A 342 16.82 -13.33 -1.97
N GLU A 343 16.71 -12.24 -2.75
CA GLU A 343 16.18 -10.94 -2.31
C GLU A 343 14.72 -11.04 -1.82
N PHE A 344 13.92 -11.92 -2.42
CA PHE A 344 12.53 -12.18 -2.01
C PHE A 344 12.39 -13.29 -0.96
N GLY A 345 13.51 -13.70 -0.32
CA GLY A 345 13.51 -14.68 0.74
C GLY A 345 13.31 -16.13 0.26
N ILE A 346 13.39 -16.38 -1.04
CA ILE A 346 13.36 -17.73 -1.61
C ILE A 346 14.75 -18.29 -1.42
N ARG A 347 14.91 -19.21 -0.47
CA ARG A 347 16.15 -19.98 -0.31
C ARG A 347 16.18 -21.04 -1.41
N LEU A 348 17.08 -20.87 -2.34
CA LEU A 348 17.40 -21.92 -3.31
C LEU A 348 18.39 -22.89 -2.64
N PRO A 349 18.29 -24.18 -2.86
CA PRO A 349 19.19 -25.19 -2.31
C PRO A 349 20.61 -25.07 -2.85
#